data_51bb2b44d471842ea21412be259eadef
#
_entry.id   51bb2b44d471842ea21412be259eadef
#
_cell.length_a   1.000
_cell.length_b   1.000
_cell.length_c   1.000
_cell.angle_alpha   90.00
_cell.angle_beta   90.00
_cell.angle_gamma   90.00
#
_symmetry.space_group_name_H-M   'P 1'
#
loop_
_entity.id
_entity.type
_entity.pdbx_description
1 polymer ?
#
loop_
_entity_poly.entity_id
_entity_poly.type
_entity_poly.pdbx_seq_one_letter_code
_entity_poly.pdbx_strand_id
1 'polypeptide(L)'
;MKETINEDTYQTIKEAEVTPYEKASLPMWKTDTGQKETKPEIFLMICTPCHSNVAMHYTQALLELQQLCIKHRIKITFTLLKSSLVTQGRNLCVSAFLESKCTHMLFVDSDIYFRADSILKMLKKDKELISIPYPLKTMMWDKLYKKFNDGQVNNASDLARFLNTYPMKVENPEDIKLDNGVMEVTHSPTGCMLIKRNVFEKMIEAYPDKGIVQKTVINGEYIDRPHMWNFFDTLHDTETKIFLGEDFAF
;
A
#
# COMPACT_ATOMS: atom_id res chain seq x y z
N MET A 1 -8.67 -7.18 43.95
CA MET A 1 -8.59 -8.58 43.50
C MET A 1 -7.57 -8.61 42.36
N LYS A 2 -6.41 -9.22 42.59
CA LYS A 2 -5.42 -9.47 41.53
C LYS A 2 -5.75 -10.84 40.98
N GLU A 3 -6.25 -10.93 39.76
CA GLU A 3 -6.36 -12.21 39.07
C GLU A 3 -4.96 -12.65 38.64
N THR A 4 -4.51 -13.74 39.22
CA THR A 4 -3.28 -14.42 38.86
C THR A 4 -3.57 -15.24 37.59
N ILE A 5 -2.92 -14.88 36.49
CA ILE A 5 -2.94 -15.68 35.25
C ILE A 5 -2.25 -17.00 35.54
N ASN A 6 -2.96 -18.10 35.26
CA ASN A 6 -2.56 -19.46 35.55
C ASN A 6 -1.34 -19.87 34.72
N GLU A 7 -0.29 -20.42 35.35
CA GLU A 7 0.97 -20.85 34.72
C GLU A 7 0.77 -21.88 33.59
N ASP A 8 -0.30 -22.64 33.60
CA ASP A 8 -0.62 -23.64 32.57
C ASP A 8 -0.96 -22.97 31.21
N THR A 9 -1.51 -21.74 31.22
CA THR A 9 -1.79 -20.98 29.98
C THR A 9 -0.50 -20.46 29.35
N TYR A 10 0.53 -20.24 30.16
CA TYR A 10 1.84 -19.77 29.68
C TYR A 10 2.66 -20.88 29.04
N GLN A 11 2.51 -22.13 29.49
CA GLN A 11 3.21 -23.28 28.92
C GLN A 11 2.61 -23.72 27.59
N THR A 12 1.28 -23.66 27.43
CA THR A 12 0.61 -23.99 26.15
C THR A 12 1.02 -23.09 24.99
N ILE A 13 1.43 -21.82 25.28
CA ILE A 13 1.94 -20.90 24.26
C ILE A 13 3.43 -21.18 23.92
N LYS A 14 4.18 -21.80 24.83
CA LYS A 14 5.59 -22.15 24.61
C LYS A 14 5.78 -23.41 23.76
N GLU A 15 4.79 -24.28 23.69
CA GLU A 15 4.87 -25.56 22.97
C GLU A 15 4.30 -25.51 21.54
N ALA A 16 3.83 -24.34 21.06
CA ALA A 16 3.59 -24.16 19.65
C ALA A 16 4.96 -24.13 18.95
N GLU A 17 5.36 -25.28 18.40
CA GLU A 17 6.57 -25.44 17.60
C GLU A 17 6.60 -24.38 16.49
N VAL A 18 7.40 -23.33 16.71
CA VAL A 18 7.83 -22.45 15.64
C VAL A 18 8.84 -23.26 14.83
N THR A 19 8.37 -23.92 13.78
CA THR A 19 9.26 -24.58 12.82
C THR A 19 10.30 -23.57 12.35
N PRO A 20 11.61 -23.90 12.39
CA PRO A 20 12.66 -23.01 11.88
C PRO A 20 12.38 -22.71 10.41
N TYR A 21 12.30 -21.45 10.06
CA TYR A 21 12.23 -21.03 8.67
C TYR A 21 13.48 -21.55 7.97
N GLU A 22 13.34 -22.57 7.14
CA GLU A 22 14.34 -22.93 6.17
C GLU A 22 14.63 -21.71 5.31
N LYS A 23 15.92 -21.39 5.14
CA LYS A 23 16.38 -20.32 4.25
C LYS A 23 15.77 -20.56 2.88
N ALA A 24 14.70 -19.84 2.57
CA ALA A 24 14.13 -19.86 1.24
C ALA A 24 15.15 -19.24 0.29
N SER A 25 15.83 -20.09 -0.44
CA SER A 25 16.55 -19.69 -1.65
C SER A 25 15.57 -18.91 -2.54
N LEU A 26 15.99 -17.79 -3.10
CA LEU A 26 15.23 -17.04 -4.11
C LEU A 26 14.66 -18.04 -5.12
N PRO A 27 13.36 -18.03 -5.41
CA PRO A 27 12.79 -18.98 -6.36
C PRO A 27 13.40 -18.74 -7.74
N MET A 28 14.22 -19.70 -8.21
CA MET A 28 14.67 -19.77 -9.59
C MET A 28 13.45 -20.04 -10.47
N TRP A 29 12.89 -19.01 -11.08
CA TRP A 29 11.87 -19.12 -12.11
C TRP A 29 12.51 -18.96 -13.50
N LYS A 30 13.20 -20.01 -13.93
CA LYS A 30 13.52 -20.28 -15.33
C LYS A 30 13.33 -21.77 -15.55
N THR A 31 12.13 -22.17 -15.94
CA THR A 31 11.93 -23.38 -16.70
C THR A 31 10.95 -23.06 -17.82
N ASP A 32 11.50 -22.94 -18.99
CA ASP A 32 10.83 -22.96 -20.28
C ASP A 32 10.22 -24.36 -20.45
N THR A 33 8.97 -24.53 -20.17
CA THR A 33 8.19 -25.71 -20.52
C THR A 33 6.89 -25.20 -21.14
N GLY A 34 6.74 -25.48 -22.45
CA GLY A 34 5.63 -25.08 -23.31
C GLY A 34 4.23 -25.48 -22.83
N GLN A 35 3.81 -24.98 -21.70
CA GLN A 35 2.45 -25.07 -21.18
C GLN A 35 1.73 -23.75 -21.46
N LYS A 36 0.48 -23.83 -21.94
CA LYS A 36 -0.43 -22.69 -22.10
C LYS A 36 -0.29 -21.76 -20.90
N GLU A 37 0.04 -20.49 -21.15
CA GLU A 37 0.11 -19.44 -20.15
C GLU A 37 -1.23 -19.35 -19.40
N THR A 38 -1.34 -20.06 -18.29
CA THR A 38 -2.37 -19.77 -17.32
C THR A 38 -1.96 -18.47 -16.64
N LYS A 39 -2.81 -17.43 -16.71
CA LYS A 39 -2.57 -16.18 -15.98
C LYS A 39 -2.17 -16.53 -14.54
N PRO A 40 -1.06 -15.97 -14.03
CA PRO A 40 -0.59 -16.28 -12.68
C PRO A 40 -1.70 -16.01 -11.68
N GLU A 41 -1.88 -16.93 -10.74
CA GLU A 41 -2.89 -16.82 -9.69
C GLU A 41 -2.61 -15.55 -8.86
N ILE A 42 -3.62 -14.68 -8.72
CA ILE A 42 -3.48 -13.45 -7.93
C ILE A 42 -3.48 -13.81 -6.44
N PHE A 43 -2.44 -13.44 -5.73
CA PHE A 43 -2.36 -13.46 -4.29
C PHE A 43 -2.08 -12.04 -3.78
N LEU A 44 -3.11 -11.42 -3.20
CA LEU A 44 -3.12 -10.02 -2.78
C LEU A 44 -2.77 -9.89 -1.30
N MET A 45 -1.78 -9.07 -0.98
CA MET A 45 -1.50 -8.64 0.38
C MET A 45 -2.01 -7.21 0.59
N ILE A 46 -2.88 -7.01 1.55
CA ILE A 46 -3.29 -5.68 2.01
C ILE A 46 -2.32 -5.22 3.08
N CYS A 47 -1.68 -4.08 2.86
CA CYS A 47 -0.71 -3.49 3.75
C CYS A 47 -1.23 -2.16 4.30
N THR A 48 -1.36 -2.08 5.62
CA THR A 48 -1.86 -0.88 6.29
C THR A 48 -0.91 -0.46 7.39
N PRO A 49 0.00 0.49 7.10
CA PRO A 49 0.74 1.15 8.16
C PRO A 49 -0.23 2.04 8.95
N CYS A 50 -0.25 1.92 10.27
CA CYS A 50 -1.10 2.77 11.11
C CYS A 50 -0.35 3.23 12.36
N HIS A 51 -0.67 4.44 12.82
CA HIS A 51 -0.08 4.98 14.04
C HIS A 51 -0.74 4.41 15.29
N SER A 52 -2.06 4.36 15.32
CA SER A 52 -2.83 3.94 16.51
C SER A 52 -4.02 3.07 16.17
N ASN A 53 -5.03 3.63 15.53
CA ASN A 53 -6.32 3.00 15.28
C ASN A 53 -6.64 2.97 13.79
N VAL A 54 -7.52 2.06 13.40
CA VAL A 54 -8.11 2.04 12.06
C VAL A 54 -9.51 2.64 12.11
N ALA A 55 -9.90 3.37 11.07
CA ALA A 55 -11.22 3.96 10.98
C ALA A 55 -12.29 2.89 10.72
N MET A 56 -13.51 3.11 11.20
CA MET A 56 -14.63 2.18 11.03
C MET A 56 -14.93 1.95 9.53
N HIS A 57 -14.97 3.01 8.74
CA HIS A 57 -15.23 2.93 7.30
C HIS A 57 -14.12 2.19 6.53
N TYR A 58 -12.84 2.29 6.98
CA TYR A 58 -11.75 1.47 6.47
C TYR A 58 -12.01 -0.02 6.76
N THR A 59 -12.37 -0.34 8.01
CA THR A 59 -12.65 -1.74 8.41
C THR A 59 -13.81 -2.33 7.61
N GLN A 60 -14.89 -1.56 7.40
CA GLN A 60 -16.01 -2.00 6.55
C GLN A 60 -15.55 -2.28 5.13
N ALA A 61 -14.82 -1.36 4.49
CA ALA A 61 -14.31 -1.53 3.14
C ALA A 61 -13.39 -2.76 3.01
N LEU A 62 -12.60 -3.04 4.05
CA LEU A 62 -11.71 -4.20 4.11
C LEU A 62 -12.48 -5.52 4.14
N LEU A 63 -13.55 -5.60 4.95
CA LEU A 63 -14.42 -6.78 5.02
C LEU A 63 -15.18 -7.00 3.71
N GLU A 64 -15.67 -5.93 3.07
CA GLU A 64 -16.31 -6.00 1.75
C GLU A 64 -15.31 -6.51 0.69
N LEU A 65 -14.07 -6.03 0.71
CA LEU A 65 -13.01 -6.50 -0.19
C LEU A 65 -12.71 -7.98 0.04
N GLN A 66 -12.61 -8.43 1.30
CA GLN A 66 -12.38 -9.83 1.63
C GLN A 66 -13.49 -10.72 1.05
N GLN A 67 -14.75 -10.37 1.26
CA GLN A 67 -15.89 -11.12 0.72
C GLN A 67 -15.84 -11.19 -0.82
N LEU A 68 -15.49 -10.07 -1.45
CA LEU A 68 -15.41 -9.98 -2.90
C LEU A 68 -14.23 -10.80 -3.45
N CYS A 69 -13.08 -10.81 -2.79
CA CYS A 69 -11.94 -11.66 -3.14
C CYS A 69 -12.29 -13.14 -3.04
N ILE A 70 -12.97 -13.57 -1.97
CA ILE A 70 -13.45 -14.96 -1.82
C ILE A 70 -14.38 -15.34 -2.98
N LYS A 71 -15.35 -14.48 -3.31
CA LYS A 71 -16.28 -14.69 -4.45
C LYS A 71 -15.54 -14.86 -5.77
N HIS A 72 -14.46 -14.13 -6.00
CA HIS A 72 -13.66 -14.17 -7.23
C HIS A 72 -12.46 -15.15 -7.16
N ARG A 73 -12.34 -15.95 -6.09
CA ARG A 73 -11.25 -16.90 -5.86
C ARG A 73 -9.86 -16.24 -5.87
N ILE A 74 -9.77 -14.99 -5.43
CA ILE A 74 -8.52 -14.26 -5.24
C ILE A 74 -8.02 -14.56 -3.84
N LYS A 75 -6.80 -15.06 -3.71
CA LYS A 75 -6.15 -15.23 -2.41
C LYS A 75 -5.84 -13.86 -1.82
N ILE A 76 -6.13 -13.67 -0.53
CA ILE A 76 -5.92 -12.41 0.17
C ILE A 76 -5.30 -12.66 1.54
N THR A 77 -4.39 -11.79 1.94
CA THR A 77 -3.84 -11.73 3.30
C THR A 77 -3.72 -10.28 3.74
N PHE A 78 -3.54 -10.06 5.04
CA PHE A 78 -3.53 -8.72 5.65
C PHE A 78 -2.29 -8.53 6.51
N THR A 79 -1.67 -7.37 6.39
CA THR A 79 -0.56 -6.92 7.22
C THR A 79 -0.91 -5.54 7.74
N LEU A 80 -1.42 -5.48 8.98
CA LEU A 80 -1.67 -4.24 9.70
C LEU A 80 -0.49 -4.02 10.64
N LEU A 81 0.23 -2.92 10.43
CA LEU A 81 1.50 -2.69 11.09
C LEU A 81 1.48 -1.36 11.84
N LYS A 82 1.65 -1.43 13.16
CA LYS A 82 1.75 -0.22 13.98
C LYS A 82 3.15 0.38 13.85
N SER A 83 3.23 1.64 13.39
CA SER A 83 4.47 2.39 13.30
C SER A 83 4.25 3.86 13.62
N SER A 84 5.21 4.47 14.29
CA SER A 84 5.21 5.92 14.58
C SER A 84 5.68 6.74 13.38
N LEU A 85 6.45 6.12 12.47
CA LEU A 85 6.94 6.73 11.24
C LEU A 85 6.29 6.03 10.05
N VAL A 86 5.62 6.78 9.19
CA VAL A 86 4.97 6.22 8.00
C VAL A 86 5.98 5.60 7.03
N THR A 87 7.12 6.22 6.81
CA THR A 87 8.23 5.71 5.99
C THR A 87 8.66 4.33 6.45
N GLN A 88 8.96 4.18 7.75
CA GLN A 88 9.32 2.91 8.35
C GLN A 88 8.19 1.87 8.23
N GLY A 89 6.95 2.28 8.49
CA GLY A 89 5.78 1.40 8.37
C GLY A 89 5.61 0.85 6.97
N ARG A 90 5.77 1.68 5.93
CA ARG A 90 5.71 1.25 4.54
C ARG A 90 6.84 0.29 4.17
N ASN A 91 8.08 0.60 4.55
CA ASN A 91 9.23 -0.27 4.30
C ASN A 91 9.12 -1.63 5.00
N LEU A 92 8.58 -1.68 6.23
CA LEU A 92 8.26 -2.93 6.92
C LEU A 92 7.16 -3.74 6.22
N CYS A 93 6.16 -3.07 5.66
CA CYS A 93 5.14 -3.73 4.83
C CYS A 93 5.76 -4.34 3.57
N VAL A 94 6.68 -3.63 2.90
CA VAL A 94 7.42 -4.17 1.74
C VAL A 94 8.25 -5.38 2.13
N SER A 95 8.96 -5.32 3.27
CA SER A 95 9.71 -6.47 3.78
C SER A 95 8.82 -7.70 3.98
N ALA A 96 7.68 -7.54 4.67
CA ALA A 96 6.72 -8.62 4.87
C ALA A 96 6.15 -9.16 3.54
N PHE A 97 5.93 -8.27 2.57
CA PHE A 97 5.48 -8.66 1.24
C PHE A 97 6.55 -9.48 0.49
N LEU A 98 7.80 -9.04 0.50
CA LEU A 98 8.91 -9.74 -0.15
C LEU A 98 9.19 -11.12 0.49
N GLU A 99 8.99 -11.27 1.79
CA GLU A 99 9.08 -12.54 2.51
C GLU A 99 7.91 -13.50 2.18
N SER A 100 6.80 -12.99 1.68
CA SER A 100 5.60 -13.76 1.35
C SER A 100 5.64 -14.33 -0.07
N LYS A 101 4.60 -15.13 -0.43
CA LYS A 101 4.34 -15.58 -1.80
C LYS A 101 3.32 -14.71 -2.53
N CYS A 102 2.97 -13.54 -2.01
CA CYS A 102 2.00 -12.65 -2.61
C CYS A 102 2.52 -12.06 -3.92
N THR A 103 1.65 -11.94 -4.91
CA THR A 103 1.97 -11.40 -6.25
C THR A 103 1.71 -9.91 -6.35
N HIS A 104 0.78 -9.41 -5.55
CA HIS A 104 0.36 -8.02 -5.52
C HIS A 104 0.29 -7.51 -4.08
N MET A 105 0.74 -6.28 -3.88
CA MET A 105 0.61 -5.55 -2.63
C MET A 105 -0.33 -4.38 -2.84
N LEU A 106 -1.31 -4.21 -1.95
CA LEU A 106 -2.19 -3.05 -1.91
C LEU A 106 -1.92 -2.28 -0.63
N PHE A 107 -1.32 -1.09 -0.74
CA PHE A 107 -1.35 -0.14 0.35
C PHE A 107 -2.74 0.47 0.49
N VAL A 108 -3.23 0.50 1.72
CA VAL A 108 -4.40 1.29 2.10
C VAL A 108 -4.12 1.96 3.44
N ASP A 109 -4.21 3.28 3.49
CA ASP A 109 -4.06 4.01 4.74
C ASP A 109 -5.25 3.73 5.68
N SER A 110 -4.99 3.69 6.97
CA SER A 110 -5.93 3.24 8.02
C SER A 110 -7.21 4.08 8.17
N ASP A 111 -7.28 5.21 7.48
CA ASP A 111 -8.38 6.19 7.54
C ASP A 111 -9.01 6.47 6.15
N ILE A 112 -8.71 5.65 5.15
CA ILE A 112 -9.29 5.79 3.81
C ILE A 112 -10.45 4.83 3.63
N TYR A 113 -11.58 5.35 3.14
CA TYR A 113 -12.65 4.54 2.57
C TYR A 113 -12.37 4.25 1.10
N PHE A 114 -12.51 3.01 0.71
CA PHE A 114 -12.40 2.59 -0.68
C PHE A 114 -13.53 1.62 -1.05
N ARG A 115 -13.91 1.60 -2.30
CA ARG A 115 -14.88 0.63 -2.80
C ARG A 115 -14.17 -0.66 -3.21
N ALA A 116 -14.63 -1.78 -2.70
CA ALA A 116 -14.03 -3.10 -2.99
C ALA A 116 -14.03 -3.45 -4.50
N ASP A 117 -15.07 -3.05 -5.25
CA ASP A 117 -15.12 -3.23 -6.71
C ASP A 117 -14.06 -2.43 -7.46
N SER A 118 -13.63 -1.29 -6.92
CA SER A 118 -12.54 -0.49 -7.49
C SER A 118 -11.21 -1.22 -7.41
N ILE A 119 -10.94 -1.93 -6.32
CA ILE A 119 -9.72 -2.75 -6.21
C ILE A 119 -9.72 -3.89 -7.23
N LEU A 120 -10.85 -4.55 -7.46
CA LEU A 120 -10.95 -5.55 -8.52
C LEU A 120 -10.73 -4.96 -9.92
N LYS A 121 -11.18 -3.72 -10.15
CA LYS A 121 -10.89 -3.02 -11.41
C LYS A 121 -9.40 -2.75 -11.57
N MET A 122 -8.71 -2.31 -10.49
CA MET A 122 -7.24 -2.13 -10.51
C MET A 122 -6.53 -3.43 -10.88
N LEU A 123 -6.88 -4.55 -10.24
CA LEU A 123 -6.31 -5.87 -10.55
C LEU A 123 -6.53 -6.27 -12.01
N LYS A 124 -7.72 -5.97 -12.57
CA LYS A 124 -8.04 -6.26 -13.98
C LYS A 124 -7.28 -5.39 -14.98
N LYS A 125 -6.86 -4.19 -14.58
CA LYS A 125 -6.05 -3.30 -15.43
C LYS A 125 -4.62 -3.81 -15.62
N ASP A 126 -4.17 -4.69 -14.77
CA ASP A 126 -2.89 -5.40 -14.87
C ASP A 126 -1.66 -4.48 -15.01
N LYS A 127 -1.72 -3.27 -14.45
CA LYS A 127 -0.61 -2.32 -14.41
C LYS A 127 0.41 -2.72 -13.34
N GLU A 128 1.67 -2.37 -13.54
CA GLU A 128 2.73 -2.63 -12.54
C GLU A 128 2.49 -1.84 -11.26
N LEU A 129 2.06 -0.59 -11.41
CA LEU A 129 1.64 0.30 -10.34
C LEU A 129 0.37 1.04 -10.77
N ILE A 130 -0.64 1.05 -9.91
CA ILE A 130 -1.89 1.78 -10.12
C ILE A 130 -2.46 2.22 -8.77
N SER A 131 -3.00 3.43 -8.70
CA SER A 131 -3.60 3.96 -7.48
C SER A 131 -4.99 4.54 -7.72
N ILE A 132 -5.73 4.70 -6.63
CA ILE A 132 -6.99 5.44 -6.60
C ILE A 132 -6.72 6.79 -5.92
N PRO A 133 -6.92 7.92 -6.60
CA PRO A 133 -6.83 9.22 -5.97
C PRO A 133 -7.96 9.39 -4.94
N TYR A 134 -7.63 9.98 -3.81
CA TYR A 134 -8.57 10.34 -2.76
C TYR A 134 -8.42 11.82 -2.41
N PRO A 135 -9.48 12.49 -1.94
CA PRO A 135 -9.40 13.90 -1.60
C PRO A 135 -8.54 14.11 -0.34
N LEU A 136 -7.76 15.17 -0.35
CA LEU A 136 -7.11 15.65 0.87
C LEU A 136 -8.18 16.08 1.89
N LYS A 137 -7.84 16.04 3.18
CA LYS A 137 -8.72 16.48 4.28
C LYS A 137 -8.92 18.01 4.31
N THR A 138 -8.20 18.73 3.45
CA THR A 138 -8.31 20.19 3.32
C THR A 138 -9.34 20.55 2.27
N MET A 139 -10.26 21.44 2.63
CA MET A 139 -11.30 21.97 1.74
C MET A 139 -10.88 23.33 1.17
N MET A 140 -11.00 23.50 -0.14
CA MET A 140 -10.58 24.71 -0.87
C MET A 140 -11.74 25.72 -0.98
N TRP A 141 -12.14 26.30 0.15
CA TRP A 141 -13.28 27.21 0.23
C TRP A 141 -13.13 28.45 -0.66
N ASP A 142 -11.94 29.06 -0.71
CA ASP A 142 -11.69 30.26 -1.53
C ASP A 142 -11.83 29.94 -3.02
N LYS A 143 -11.35 28.77 -3.45
CA LYS A 143 -11.50 28.28 -4.81
C LYS A 143 -12.98 28.06 -5.14
N LEU A 144 -13.72 27.43 -4.25
CA LEU A 144 -15.17 27.21 -4.42
C LEU A 144 -15.90 28.54 -4.52
N TYR A 145 -15.64 29.50 -3.63
CA TYR A 145 -16.27 30.82 -3.63
C TYR A 145 -16.03 31.57 -4.94
N LYS A 146 -14.79 31.56 -5.43
CA LYS A 146 -14.46 32.15 -6.73
C LYS A 146 -15.26 31.51 -7.87
N LYS A 147 -15.31 30.17 -7.92
CA LYS A 147 -16.06 29.42 -8.94
C LYS A 147 -17.56 29.64 -8.87
N PHE A 148 -18.09 29.85 -7.66
CA PHE A 148 -19.48 30.21 -7.46
C PHE A 148 -19.79 31.60 -8.04
N ASN A 149 -18.97 32.59 -7.75
CA ASN A 149 -19.12 33.95 -8.30
C ASN A 149 -18.96 33.99 -9.82
N ASP A 150 -18.12 33.15 -10.39
CA ASP A 150 -17.93 33.00 -11.85
C ASP A 150 -19.10 32.23 -12.52
N GLY A 151 -20.15 31.82 -11.78
CA GLY A 151 -21.29 31.09 -12.31
C GLY A 151 -20.98 29.64 -12.75
N GLN A 152 -19.88 29.06 -12.27
CA GLN A 152 -19.44 27.71 -12.64
C GLN A 152 -19.97 26.62 -11.71
N VAL A 153 -20.68 26.97 -10.67
CA VAL A 153 -21.27 26.02 -9.70
C VAL A 153 -22.78 25.97 -9.92
N ASN A 154 -23.25 24.86 -10.49
CA ASN A 154 -24.65 24.71 -10.86
C ASN A 154 -25.38 23.60 -10.06
N ASN A 155 -24.64 22.70 -9.43
CA ASN A 155 -25.20 21.56 -8.72
C ASN A 155 -24.25 21.04 -7.63
N ALA A 156 -24.70 20.07 -6.83
CA ALA A 156 -23.92 19.49 -5.73
C ALA A 156 -22.62 18.77 -6.18
N SER A 157 -22.60 18.23 -7.41
CA SER A 157 -21.38 17.60 -7.94
C SER A 157 -20.30 18.64 -8.20
N ASP A 158 -20.65 19.84 -8.65
CA ASP A 158 -19.70 20.93 -8.86
C ASP A 158 -19.11 21.41 -7.54
N LEU A 159 -19.90 21.41 -6.43
CA LEU A 159 -19.39 21.72 -5.11
C LEU A 159 -18.26 20.76 -4.73
N ALA A 160 -18.48 19.46 -4.82
CA ALA A 160 -17.46 18.44 -4.51
C ALA A 160 -16.22 18.57 -5.41
N ARG A 161 -16.42 18.83 -6.72
CA ARG A 161 -15.34 18.99 -7.69
C ARG A 161 -14.41 20.17 -7.38
N PHE A 162 -14.96 21.32 -6.98
CA PHE A 162 -14.16 22.51 -6.74
C PHE A 162 -13.62 22.59 -5.31
N LEU A 163 -14.27 21.90 -4.35
CA LEU A 163 -13.88 21.91 -2.96
C LEU A 163 -12.71 20.98 -2.65
N ASN A 164 -12.61 19.86 -3.38
CA ASN A 164 -11.61 18.83 -3.14
C ASN A 164 -10.31 19.10 -3.91
N THR A 165 -9.20 18.69 -3.29
CA THR A 165 -7.87 18.60 -3.89
C THR A 165 -7.38 17.18 -3.76
N TYR A 166 -6.71 16.69 -4.80
CA TYR A 166 -6.19 15.31 -4.88
C TYR A 166 -4.66 15.33 -4.92
N PRO A 167 -3.96 14.49 -4.13
CA PRO A 167 -2.50 14.45 -4.08
C PRO A 167 -1.94 13.64 -5.26
N MET A 168 -2.05 14.20 -6.45
CA MET A 168 -1.50 13.61 -7.66
C MET A 168 -0.98 14.70 -8.58
N LYS A 169 0.01 14.37 -9.42
CA LYS A 169 0.53 15.26 -10.46
C LYS A 169 0.49 14.57 -11.81
N VAL A 170 0.11 15.31 -12.82
CA VAL A 170 0.19 14.93 -14.25
C VAL A 170 1.30 15.74 -14.92
N GLU A 171 1.93 15.18 -15.93
CA GLU A 171 2.98 15.86 -16.66
C GLU A 171 2.44 17.10 -17.38
N ASN A 172 1.34 16.92 -18.12
CA ASN A 172 0.68 18.02 -18.84
C ASN A 172 -0.81 18.05 -18.48
N PRO A 173 -1.26 19.02 -17.65
CA PRO A 173 -2.68 19.15 -17.29
C PRO A 173 -3.62 19.47 -18.48
N GLU A 174 -3.08 19.97 -19.60
CA GLU A 174 -3.86 20.33 -20.80
C GLU A 174 -4.04 19.12 -21.74
N ASP A 175 -3.20 18.08 -21.64
CA ASP A 175 -3.26 16.85 -22.45
C ASP A 175 -3.49 15.60 -21.60
N ILE A 176 -4.57 15.57 -20.83
CA ILE A 176 -4.92 14.41 -20.01
C ILE A 176 -5.63 13.38 -20.89
N LYS A 177 -5.00 12.20 -21.06
CA LYS A 177 -5.59 11.06 -21.78
C LYS A 177 -6.13 10.03 -20.81
N LEU A 178 -7.39 9.68 -21.00
CA LEU A 178 -8.05 8.61 -20.24
C LEU A 178 -8.14 7.35 -21.11
N ASP A 179 -7.47 6.29 -20.67
CA ASP A 179 -7.64 4.95 -21.24
C ASP A 179 -8.52 4.08 -20.33
N ASN A 180 -9.78 3.90 -20.72
CA ASN A 180 -10.74 3.09 -19.95
C ASN A 180 -10.82 3.49 -18.46
N GLY A 181 -10.82 4.79 -18.17
CA GLY A 181 -10.89 5.35 -16.82
C GLY A 181 -9.56 5.31 -16.03
N VAL A 182 -8.45 5.08 -16.70
CA VAL A 182 -7.09 5.19 -16.15
C VAL A 182 -6.36 6.30 -16.88
N MET A 183 -5.58 7.09 -16.16
CA MET A 183 -4.68 8.09 -16.72
C MET A 183 -3.26 7.88 -16.19
N GLU A 184 -2.29 8.27 -16.98
CA GLU A 184 -0.89 8.32 -16.56
C GLU A 184 -0.64 9.54 -15.70
N VAL A 185 0.14 9.37 -14.64
CA VAL A 185 0.49 10.44 -13.70
C VAL A 185 1.97 10.37 -13.37
N THR A 186 2.59 11.51 -13.10
CA THR A 186 3.99 11.55 -12.66
C THR A 186 4.12 11.24 -11.17
N HIS A 187 3.11 11.59 -10.36
CA HIS A 187 3.08 11.32 -8.94
C HIS A 187 1.68 10.87 -8.52
N SER A 188 1.64 9.89 -7.65
CA SER A 188 0.42 9.28 -7.17
C SER A 188 0.49 8.99 -5.67
N PRO A 189 -0.62 9.17 -4.94
CA PRO A 189 -0.64 8.93 -3.50
C PRO A 189 -0.58 7.43 -3.19
N THR A 190 0.13 7.07 -2.12
CA THR A 190 0.28 5.70 -1.65
C THR A 190 -0.90 5.20 -0.81
N GLY A 191 -1.78 6.09 -0.35
CA GLY A 191 -2.88 5.74 0.56
C GLY A 191 -3.94 4.79 -0.01
N CYS A 192 -3.96 4.56 -1.33
CA CYS A 192 -4.66 3.44 -1.96
C CYS A 192 -3.93 3.06 -3.27
N MET A 193 -2.86 2.27 -3.16
CA MET A 193 -1.93 1.97 -4.26
C MET A 193 -1.68 0.46 -4.37
N LEU A 194 -1.95 -0.08 -5.54
CA LEU A 194 -1.68 -1.48 -5.90
C LEU A 194 -0.36 -1.56 -6.65
N ILE A 195 0.54 -2.42 -6.19
CA ILE A 195 1.90 -2.61 -6.73
C ILE A 195 2.13 -4.09 -6.99
N LYS A 196 2.61 -4.45 -8.17
CA LYS A 196 3.05 -5.82 -8.47
C LYS A 196 4.41 -6.11 -7.84
N ARG A 197 4.67 -7.37 -7.51
CA ARG A 197 5.93 -7.84 -6.94
C ARG A 197 7.14 -7.46 -7.79
N ASN A 198 7.05 -7.61 -9.10
CA ASN A 198 8.15 -7.30 -10.03
C ASN A 198 8.62 -5.83 -9.96
N VAL A 199 7.80 -4.90 -9.49
CA VAL A 199 8.21 -3.51 -9.28
C VAL A 199 9.32 -3.45 -8.23
N PHE A 200 9.10 -4.07 -7.06
CA PHE A 200 10.11 -4.11 -6.00
C PHE A 200 11.35 -4.89 -6.41
N GLU A 201 11.20 -5.98 -7.16
CA GLU A 201 12.32 -6.76 -7.68
C GLU A 201 13.19 -5.91 -8.62
N LYS A 202 12.58 -5.15 -9.54
CA LYS A 202 13.28 -4.18 -10.39
C LYS A 202 13.95 -3.06 -9.58
N MET A 203 13.29 -2.57 -8.53
CA MET A 203 13.84 -1.52 -7.67
C MET A 203 15.04 -2.03 -6.87
N ILE A 204 15.03 -3.27 -6.39
CA ILE A 204 16.17 -3.91 -5.72
C ILE A 204 17.39 -3.97 -6.66
N GLU A 205 17.17 -4.34 -7.92
CA GLU A 205 18.23 -4.39 -8.91
C GLU A 205 18.76 -2.99 -9.28
N ALA A 206 17.86 -2.01 -9.40
CA ALA A 206 18.21 -0.65 -9.82
C ALA A 206 18.86 0.18 -8.68
N TYR A 207 18.48 -0.09 -7.42
CA TYR A 207 18.89 0.68 -6.24
C TYR A 207 19.44 -0.23 -5.13
N PRO A 208 20.54 -0.94 -5.34
CA PRO A 208 21.11 -1.88 -4.37
C PRO A 208 21.57 -1.18 -3.08
N ASP A 209 21.90 0.09 -3.16
CA ASP A 209 22.28 0.95 -2.03
C ASP A 209 21.12 1.29 -1.08
N LYS A 210 19.87 1.08 -1.51
CA LYS A 210 18.68 1.25 -0.65
C LYS A 210 18.47 0.11 0.34
N GLY A 211 19.24 -0.98 0.28
CA GLY A 211 19.22 -2.06 1.27
C GLY A 211 19.60 -1.53 2.65
N ILE A 212 18.80 -1.84 3.68
CA ILE A 212 19.02 -1.41 5.05
C ILE A 212 18.96 -2.60 6.01
N VAL A 213 19.65 -2.48 7.12
CA VAL A 213 19.55 -3.44 8.24
C VAL A 213 18.70 -2.81 9.32
N GLN A 214 17.55 -3.41 9.60
CA GLN A 214 16.71 -2.99 10.71
C GLN A 214 16.67 -4.07 11.78
N LYS A 215 17.07 -3.71 13.00
CA LYS A 215 16.89 -4.56 14.18
C LYS A 215 15.55 -4.26 14.82
N THR A 216 14.73 -5.30 14.96
CA THR A 216 13.45 -5.21 15.65
C THR A 216 13.53 -5.99 16.96
N VAL A 217 13.00 -5.43 18.04
CA VAL A 217 12.91 -6.14 19.32
C VAL A 217 11.61 -6.94 19.36
N ILE A 218 11.72 -8.26 19.46
CA ILE A 218 10.59 -9.17 19.68
C ILE A 218 10.90 -9.99 20.94
N ASN A 219 10.00 -9.97 21.91
CA ASN A 219 10.18 -10.65 23.19
C ASN A 219 11.49 -10.31 23.92
N GLY A 220 11.98 -9.08 23.75
CA GLY A 220 13.23 -8.62 24.37
C GLY A 220 14.51 -8.95 23.60
N GLU A 221 14.42 -9.67 22.50
CA GLU A 221 15.57 -10.01 21.65
C GLU A 221 15.59 -9.16 20.39
N TYR A 222 16.81 -8.79 19.94
CA TYR A 222 16.99 -8.11 18.65
C TYR A 222 16.97 -9.13 17.53
N ILE A 223 16.05 -8.92 16.59
CA ILE A 223 15.92 -9.76 15.40
C ILE A 223 16.21 -8.91 14.17
N ASP A 224 17.13 -9.36 13.34
CA ASP A 224 17.38 -8.74 12.04
C ASP A 224 16.20 -9.04 11.09
N ARG A 225 15.67 -8.00 10.45
CA ARG A 225 14.63 -8.14 9.43
C ARG A 225 15.29 -8.36 8.08
N PRO A 226 15.06 -9.50 7.42
CA PRO A 226 15.49 -9.71 6.05
C PRO A 226 14.67 -8.86 5.08
N HIS A 227 15.17 -8.68 3.88
CA HIS A 227 14.47 -7.96 2.80
C HIS A 227 14.01 -6.54 3.15
N MET A 228 14.78 -5.85 3.99
CA MET A 228 14.55 -4.45 4.32
C MET A 228 15.18 -3.54 3.27
N TRP A 229 14.34 -2.67 2.72
CA TRP A 229 14.72 -1.70 1.70
C TRP A 229 14.10 -0.35 2.04
N ASN A 230 14.89 0.73 1.94
CA ASN A 230 14.42 2.09 2.19
C ASN A 230 13.82 2.72 0.92
N PHE A 231 12.78 2.09 0.36
CA PHE A 231 12.12 2.59 -0.84
C PHE A 231 11.21 3.78 -0.53
N PHE A 232 10.49 3.71 0.59
CA PHE A 232 9.65 4.81 1.06
C PHE A 232 10.45 5.66 2.03
N ASP A 233 11.13 6.68 1.49
CA ASP A 233 11.88 7.67 2.26
C ASP A 233 11.46 9.06 1.84
N THR A 234 11.81 10.05 2.65
CA THR A 234 11.68 11.45 2.25
C THR A 234 12.89 11.87 1.43
N LEU A 235 12.68 12.66 0.41
CA LEU A 235 13.75 13.20 -0.40
C LEU A 235 13.91 14.70 -0.14
N HIS A 236 15.12 15.13 0.20
CA HIS A 236 15.49 16.53 0.27
C HIS A 236 16.55 16.81 -0.79
N ASP A 237 16.14 17.51 -1.84
CA ASP A 237 17.06 18.03 -2.85
C ASP A 237 17.74 19.31 -2.30
N THR A 238 19.03 19.22 -2.04
CA THR A 238 19.81 20.31 -1.45
C THR A 238 20.06 21.47 -2.41
N GLU A 239 19.99 21.25 -3.73
CA GLU A 239 20.20 22.28 -4.75
C GLU A 239 18.93 23.10 -4.94
N THR A 240 17.81 22.43 -5.19
CA THR A 240 16.51 23.09 -5.41
C THR A 240 15.78 23.42 -4.12
N LYS A 241 16.23 22.88 -2.97
CA LYS A 241 15.58 22.95 -1.65
C LYS A 241 14.17 22.39 -1.64
N ILE A 242 13.85 21.51 -2.57
CA ILE A 242 12.57 20.82 -2.62
C ILE A 242 12.60 19.64 -1.65
N PHE A 243 11.56 19.54 -0.83
CA PHE A 243 11.31 18.39 0.03
C PHE A 243 10.12 17.60 -0.53
N LEU A 244 10.33 16.30 -0.76
CA LEU A 244 9.29 15.36 -1.17
C LEU A 244 8.97 14.42 0.00
N GLY A 245 7.69 14.24 0.28
CA GLY A 245 7.21 13.19 1.16
C GLY A 245 7.42 11.80 0.55
N GLU A 246 7.27 10.76 1.34
CA GLU A 246 7.60 9.38 0.97
C GLU A 246 6.79 8.84 -0.23
N ASP A 247 5.58 9.34 -0.43
CA ASP A 247 4.69 8.95 -1.53
C ASP A 247 5.08 9.59 -2.88
N PHE A 248 5.74 10.75 -2.83
CA PHE A 248 6.25 11.44 -4.03
C PHE A 248 7.73 11.18 -4.29
N ALA A 249 8.45 10.64 -3.31
CA ALA A 249 9.84 10.23 -3.42
C ALA A 249 10.01 8.78 -3.88
N PHE A 250 8.98 7.96 -3.72
CA PHE A 250 8.88 6.58 -4.21
C PHE A 250 8.62 6.56 -5.71
#